data_50962e2771355d40d9c3e713246e6547
#
_entry.id   50962e2771355d40d9c3e713246e6547
#
_cell.length_a   1.000
_cell.length_b   1.000
_cell.length_c   1.000
_cell.angle_alpha   90.00
_cell.angle_beta   90.00
_cell.angle_gamma   90.00
#
_symmetry.space_group_name_H-M   'P 1'
#
loop_
_entity.id
_entity.type
_entity.pdbx_description
1 polymer ?
#
loop_
_entity_poly.entity_id
_entity_poly.type
_entity_poly.pdbx_seq_one_letter_code
_entity_poly.pdbx_strand_id
1 'polypeptide(L)'
;MNKYEDIMSRKNDIMLKSVGIDFDRYERGKISFDYEKLMKDVGYSIDEIIKIQREVGVGNTPLLELRNITKLARKVSKTGKAAGIFVKDESCNPSASSKDRRASISVYNA
;
A
#
# COMPACT_ATOMS: atom_id res chain seq x y z
N MET A 1 21.37 9.08 23.63
CA MET A 1 20.28 8.57 22.74
C MET A 1 18.98 8.71 23.49
N ASN A 2 17.98 9.37 22.92
CA ASN A 2 16.67 9.46 23.55
C ASN A 2 15.91 8.13 23.39
N LYS A 3 14.80 7.98 24.11
CA LYS A 3 13.98 6.75 24.10
C LYS A 3 13.47 6.37 22.70
N TYR A 4 13.16 7.36 21.87
CA TYR A 4 12.71 7.12 20.50
C TYR A 4 13.85 6.58 19.62
N GLU A 5 15.02 7.17 19.69
CA GLU A 5 16.19 6.73 18.91
C GLU A 5 16.63 5.31 19.31
N ASP A 6 16.58 4.98 20.60
CA ASP A 6 16.85 3.62 21.08
C ASP A 6 15.84 2.60 20.51
N ILE A 7 14.56 2.91 20.53
CA ILE A 7 13.52 2.03 19.97
C ILE A 7 13.74 1.88 18.46
N MET A 8 13.98 2.97 17.75
CA MET A 8 14.16 2.94 16.28
C MET A 8 15.40 2.17 15.85
N SER A 9 16.48 2.21 16.63
CA SER A 9 17.69 1.43 16.35
C SER A 9 17.46 -0.09 16.47
N ARG A 10 16.46 -0.50 17.24
CA ARG A 10 16.10 -1.90 17.50
C ARG A 10 14.77 -2.32 16.87
N LYS A 11 14.19 -1.50 15.96
CA LYS A 11 12.83 -1.72 15.41
C LYS A 11 12.65 -3.12 14.83
N ASN A 12 13.60 -3.59 14.02
CA ASN A 12 13.50 -4.88 13.34
C ASN A 12 13.65 -6.06 14.30
N ASP A 13 14.48 -5.91 15.32
CA ASP A 13 14.65 -6.87 16.42
C ASP A 13 13.34 -7.02 17.23
N ILE A 14 12.69 -5.89 17.54
CA ILE A 14 11.40 -5.87 18.22
C ILE A 14 10.33 -6.54 17.35
N MET A 15 10.29 -6.23 16.06
CA MET A 15 9.33 -6.82 15.13
C MET A 15 9.56 -8.32 14.96
N LEU A 16 10.80 -8.77 14.84
CA LEU A 16 11.13 -10.20 14.76
C LEU A 16 10.63 -10.96 16.00
N LYS A 17 10.83 -10.40 17.19
CA LYS A 17 10.39 -11.01 18.46
C LYS A 17 8.87 -11.00 18.62
N SER A 18 8.16 -10.00 18.10
CA SER A 18 6.72 -9.84 18.28
C SER A 18 5.88 -10.58 17.24
N VAL A 19 6.30 -10.56 15.96
CA VAL A 19 5.52 -11.14 14.84
C VAL A 19 6.23 -12.27 14.10
N GLY A 20 7.47 -12.59 14.47
CA GLY A 20 8.25 -13.67 13.86
C GLY A 20 8.78 -13.37 12.46
N ILE A 21 8.75 -12.12 12.02
CA ILE A 21 9.17 -11.69 10.69
C ILE A 21 10.41 -10.83 10.80
N ASP A 22 11.48 -11.24 10.11
CA ASP A 22 12.71 -10.46 9.97
C ASP A 22 12.54 -9.42 8.86
N PHE A 23 12.17 -8.20 9.22
CA PHE A 23 11.92 -7.13 8.26
C PHE A 23 13.17 -6.64 7.53
N ASP A 24 14.38 -6.83 8.07
CA ASP A 24 15.64 -6.48 7.40
C ASP A 24 15.77 -7.19 6.04
N ARG A 25 15.22 -8.38 5.92
CA ARG A 25 15.25 -9.18 4.68
C ARG A 25 14.45 -8.58 3.53
N TYR A 26 13.54 -7.65 3.84
CA TYR A 26 12.60 -7.06 2.89
C TYR A 26 12.80 -5.56 2.68
N GLU A 27 13.65 -4.92 3.49
CA GLU A 27 13.98 -3.51 3.32
C GLU A 27 14.86 -3.30 2.08
N ARG A 28 14.44 -2.35 1.24
CA ARG A 28 15.19 -1.88 0.07
C ARG A 28 15.50 -0.40 0.25
N GLY A 29 16.65 -0.09 0.88
CA GLY A 29 17.00 1.29 1.22
C GLY A 29 16.18 1.84 2.40
N LYS A 30 16.14 3.17 2.55
CA LYS A 30 15.59 3.83 3.74
C LYS A 30 14.05 3.85 3.81
N ILE A 31 13.39 3.80 2.67
CA ILE A 31 11.94 4.03 2.55
C ILE A 31 11.22 3.03 1.63
N SER A 32 11.94 2.04 1.12
CA SER A 32 11.41 1.05 0.19
C SER A 32 11.36 -0.33 0.84
N PHE A 33 10.32 -1.10 0.52
CA PHE A 33 10.04 -2.39 1.12
C PHE A 33 9.58 -3.40 0.06
N ASP A 34 10.14 -4.60 0.07
CA ASP A 34 9.78 -5.68 -0.86
C ASP A 34 8.55 -6.45 -0.35
N TYR A 35 7.38 -5.86 -0.51
CA TYR A 35 6.12 -6.48 -0.10
C TYR A 35 5.81 -7.77 -0.84
N GLU A 36 6.17 -7.89 -2.12
CA GLU A 36 5.90 -9.08 -2.90
C GLU A 36 6.67 -10.28 -2.35
N LYS A 37 7.94 -10.09 -2.03
CA LYS A 37 8.77 -11.13 -1.40
C LYS A 37 8.23 -11.49 -0.02
N LEU A 38 7.90 -10.48 0.82
CA LEU A 38 7.31 -10.72 2.13
C LEU A 38 6.04 -11.55 2.03
N MET A 39 5.12 -11.20 1.15
CA MET A 39 3.84 -11.90 0.99
C MET A 39 4.05 -13.35 0.56
N LYS A 40 4.99 -13.61 -0.35
CA LYS A 40 5.36 -14.99 -0.74
C LYS A 40 5.92 -15.79 0.43
N ASP A 41 6.80 -15.19 1.22
CA ASP A 41 7.46 -15.86 2.35
C ASP A 41 6.48 -16.16 3.50
N VAL A 42 5.42 -15.36 3.66
CA VAL A 42 4.33 -15.64 4.62
C VAL A 42 3.19 -16.48 4.04
N GLY A 43 3.34 -16.97 2.80
CA GLY A 43 2.41 -17.92 2.19
C GLY A 43 1.27 -17.31 1.39
N TYR A 44 1.35 -16.04 0.99
CA TYR A 44 0.38 -15.38 0.11
C TYR A 44 0.99 -14.99 -1.23
N SER A 45 0.32 -15.35 -2.32
CA SER A 45 0.57 -14.76 -3.63
C SER A 45 -0.30 -13.51 -3.83
N ILE A 46 0.08 -12.65 -4.78
CA ILE A 46 -0.73 -11.49 -5.17
C ILE A 46 -2.11 -11.93 -5.67
N ASP A 47 -2.17 -13.02 -6.43
CA ASP A 47 -3.43 -13.56 -6.96
C ASP A 47 -4.37 -14.04 -5.84
N GLU A 48 -3.83 -14.69 -4.81
CA GLU A 48 -4.61 -15.09 -3.64
C GLU A 48 -5.14 -13.89 -2.87
N ILE A 49 -4.34 -12.84 -2.69
CA ILE A 49 -4.78 -11.60 -2.05
C ILE A 49 -5.91 -10.95 -2.84
N ILE A 50 -5.77 -10.86 -4.16
CA ILE A 50 -6.81 -10.30 -5.05
C ILE A 50 -8.09 -11.14 -4.95
N LYS A 51 -7.97 -12.48 -4.91
CA LYS A 51 -9.12 -13.37 -4.74
C LYS A 51 -9.83 -13.13 -3.41
N ILE A 52 -9.09 -13.09 -2.30
CA ILE A 52 -9.64 -12.81 -0.96
C ILE A 52 -10.36 -11.44 -0.95
N GLN A 53 -9.75 -10.41 -1.50
CA GLN A 53 -10.35 -9.09 -1.57
C GLN A 53 -11.66 -9.09 -2.37
N ARG A 54 -11.70 -9.80 -3.50
CA ARG A 54 -12.93 -9.95 -4.30
C ARG A 54 -14.04 -10.66 -3.55
N GLU A 55 -13.74 -11.72 -2.82
CA GLU A 55 -14.72 -12.48 -2.05
C GLU A 55 -15.40 -11.63 -0.98
N VAL A 56 -14.69 -10.67 -0.39
CA VAL A 56 -15.24 -9.75 0.62
C VAL A 56 -15.70 -8.39 0.02
N GLY A 57 -15.70 -8.27 -1.31
CA GLY A 57 -16.15 -7.05 -2.00
C GLY A 57 -15.22 -5.85 -1.90
N VAL A 58 -13.95 -6.08 -1.58
CA VAL A 58 -12.93 -5.04 -1.46
C VAL A 58 -12.12 -4.92 -2.75
N GLY A 59 -11.69 -3.72 -3.08
CA GLY A 59 -10.90 -3.46 -4.27
C GLY A 59 -11.74 -3.25 -5.53
N ASN A 60 -11.12 -3.43 -6.69
CA ASN A 60 -11.73 -3.12 -8.00
C ASN A 60 -12.34 -1.71 -8.04
N THR A 61 -11.72 -0.78 -7.35
CA THR A 61 -12.17 0.61 -7.23
C THR A 61 -11.91 1.36 -8.54
N PRO A 62 -12.75 2.36 -8.88
CA PRO A 62 -12.63 3.09 -10.13
C PRO A 62 -11.28 3.83 -10.24
N LEU A 63 -10.76 3.89 -11.47
CA LEU A 63 -9.66 4.78 -11.85
C LEU A 63 -10.24 5.87 -12.75
N LEU A 64 -10.29 7.11 -12.25
CA LEU A 64 -10.92 8.24 -12.90
C LEU A 64 -9.87 9.18 -13.49
N GLU A 65 -10.00 9.51 -14.78
CA GLU A 65 -9.18 10.55 -15.40
C GLU A 65 -9.69 11.94 -15.04
N LEU A 66 -8.83 12.77 -14.44
CA LEU A 66 -9.14 14.15 -14.10
C LEU A 66 -8.79 15.07 -15.29
N ARG A 67 -9.66 15.09 -16.29
CA ARG A 67 -9.42 15.79 -17.57
C ARG A 67 -9.26 17.30 -17.40
N ASN A 68 -10.08 17.93 -16.56
CA ASN A 68 -10.04 19.38 -16.35
C ASN A 68 -8.77 19.80 -15.62
N ILE A 69 -8.35 19.05 -14.60
CA ILE A 69 -7.10 19.29 -13.86
C ILE A 69 -5.90 19.03 -14.77
N THR A 70 -5.92 18.00 -15.58
CA THR A 70 -4.88 17.74 -16.60
C THR A 70 -4.75 18.90 -17.58
N LYS A 71 -5.87 19.44 -18.07
CA LYS A 71 -5.86 20.63 -18.95
C LYS A 71 -5.30 21.87 -18.25
N LEU A 72 -5.67 22.09 -16.99
CA LEU A 72 -5.15 23.21 -16.19
C LEU A 72 -3.64 23.07 -15.97
N ALA A 73 -3.16 21.87 -15.62
CA ALA A 73 -1.73 21.60 -15.47
C ALA A 73 -0.95 21.89 -16.76
N ARG A 74 -1.51 21.55 -17.92
CA ARG A 74 -0.90 21.89 -19.23
C ARG A 74 -0.85 23.39 -19.48
N LYS A 75 -1.89 24.13 -19.07
CA LYS A 75 -1.91 25.61 -19.22
C LYS A 75 -0.83 26.31 -18.42
N VAL A 76 -0.56 25.86 -17.20
CA VAL A 76 0.43 26.48 -16.30
C VAL A 76 1.84 25.93 -16.51
N SER A 77 2.00 24.86 -17.26
CA SER A 77 3.29 24.28 -17.59
C SER A 77 4.09 25.18 -18.54
N LYS A 78 5.38 25.38 -18.24
CA LYS A 78 6.28 26.15 -19.10
C LYS A 78 6.44 25.59 -20.52
N THR A 79 6.24 24.29 -20.68
CA THR A 79 6.38 23.58 -21.97
C THR A 79 5.04 23.31 -22.66
N GLY A 80 3.92 23.64 -22.04
CA GLY A 80 2.59 23.25 -22.50
C GLY A 80 2.29 21.75 -22.41
N LYS A 81 3.19 20.97 -21.80
CA LYS A 81 3.07 19.51 -21.59
C LYS A 81 2.90 19.21 -20.11
N ALA A 82 2.03 18.26 -19.79
CA ALA A 82 1.89 17.71 -18.45
C ALA A 82 1.45 16.24 -18.53
N ALA A 83 1.75 15.48 -17.50
CA ALA A 83 1.26 14.11 -17.36
C ALA A 83 -0.28 14.09 -17.28
N GLY A 84 -0.90 12.98 -17.66
CA GLY A 84 -2.29 12.70 -17.33
C GLY A 84 -2.45 12.55 -15.82
N ILE A 85 -3.51 13.11 -15.26
CA ILE A 85 -3.79 13.05 -13.82
C ILE A 85 -5.00 12.16 -13.60
N PHE A 86 -4.85 11.15 -12.72
CA PHE A 86 -5.86 10.15 -12.41
C PHE A 86 -6.10 10.08 -10.91
N VAL A 87 -7.31 9.72 -10.52
CA VAL A 87 -7.67 9.39 -9.13
C VAL A 87 -8.10 7.94 -9.05
N LYS A 88 -7.52 7.21 -8.11
CA LYS A 88 -7.99 5.90 -7.68
C LYS A 88 -8.98 6.09 -6.54
N ASP A 89 -10.26 5.89 -6.81
CA ASP A 89 -11.33 6.20 -5.86
C ASP A 89 -11.55 5.06 -4.85
N GLU A 90 -10.81 5.07 -3.78
CA GLU A 90 -10.90 4.07 -2.70
C GLU A 90 -12.14 4.24 -1.80
N SER A 91 -12.89 5.33 -1.94
CA SER A 91 -14.18 5.50 -1.23
C SER A 91 -15.25 4.50 -1.67
N CYS A 92 -15.05 3.83 -2.80
CA CYS A 92 -15.92 2.76 -3.31
C CYS A 92 -15.74 1.41 -2.62
N ASN A 93 -14.79 1.27 -1.68
CA ASN A 93 -14.71 0.09 -0.82
C ASN A 93 -15.89 0.05 0.19
N PRO A 94 -16.22 -1.12 0.78
CA PRO A 94 -17.36 -1.29 1.68
C PRO A 94 -17.44 -0.28 2.82
N SER A 95 -16.32 0.07 3.47
CA SER A 95 -16.27 1.09 4.53
C SER A 95 -15.92 2.49 4.02
N ALA A 96 -15.92 2.71 2.71
CA ALA A 96 -15.47 3.94 2.06
C ALA A 96 -14.02 4.34 2.38
N SER A 97 -13.15 3.36 2.63
CA SER A 97 -11.75 3.57 3.01
C SER A 97 -10.80 2.60 2.31
N SER A 98 -9.60 3.06 1.99
CA SER A 98 -8.50 2.20 1.51
C SER A 98 -8.04 1.18 2.56
N LYS A 99 -8.38 1.39 3.83
CA LYS A 99 -8.06 0.47 4.94
C LYS A 99 -8.71 -0.90 4.79
N ASP A 100 -9.81 -1.00 4.04
CA ASP A 100 -10.48 -2.26 3.75
C ASP A 100 -9.57 -3.26 3.05
N ARG A 101 -8.65 -2.79 2.22
CA ARG A 101 -7.66 -3.65 1.55
C ARG A 101 -6.78 -4.41 2.54
N ARG A 102 -6.39 -3.77 3.62
CA ARG A 102 -5.62 -4.40 4.69
C ARG A 102 -6.50 -5.26 5.58
N ALA A 103 -7.66 -4.75 5.97
CA ALA A 103 -8.59 -5.45 6.85
C ALA A 103 -9.11 -6.75 6.24
N SER A 104 -9.28 -6.83 4.92
CA SER A 104 -9.78 -8.01 4.21
C SER A 104 -8.97 -9.27 4.53
N ILE A 105 -7.64 -9.17 4.55
CA ILE A 105 -6.76 -10.30 4.87
C ILE A 105 -6.87 -10.71 6.34
N SER A 106 -6.96 -9.73 7.24
CA SER A 106 -7.11 -9.99 8.67
C SER A 106 -8.44 -10.69 8.99
N VAL A 107 -9.53 -10.24 8.36
CA VAL A 107 -10.86 -10.85 8.54
C VAL A 107 -10.92 -12.26 7.94
N TYR A 108 -10.30 -12.47 6.78
CA TYR A 108 -10.29 -13.77 6.12
C TYR A 108 -9.57 -14.83 6.97
N ASN A 109 -8.56 -14.45 7.74
CA ASN A 109 -7.78 -15.35 8.58
C ASN A 109 -8.36 -15.50 10.02
N ALA A 110 -9.38 -14.75 10.36
CA ALA A 110 -10.02 -14.85 11.68
C ALA A 110 -10.99 -16.04 11.77
#